data_d946c1846c1f2e27221ea369a1fd1bf2
#
_entry.id   d946c1846c1f2e27221ea369a1fd1bf2
#
_cell.length_a   1.000
_cell.length_b   1.000
_cell.length_c   1.000
_cell.angle_alpha   90.00
_cell.angle_beta   90.00
_cell.angle_gamma   90.00
#
_symmetry.space_group_name_H-M   'P 1'
#
loop_
_entity.id
_entity.type
_entity.pdbx_description
1 polymer ?
#
loop_
_entity_poly.entity_id
_entity_poly.type
_entity_poly.pdbx_seq_one_letter_code
_entity_poly.pdbx_strand_id
1 'polypeptide(L)'
;IFTFEEAEKLLQRKSKPILVFLYTDWCKICHGMKKTTFKNKKVIQLLNEKFYFIMLNGEEKRDITFFGRTFNYKPSGANTGIHELASELATIEKRISYPTTTILNTKLEISLQLIGFLNSKKMINTLLKYQQVN
;
A
#
# COMPACT_ATOMS: atom_id res chain seq x y z
N ILE A 1 8.57 7.31 2.75
CA ILE A 1 7.85 6.50 1.73
C ILE A 1 8.88 5.82 0.84
N PHE A 2 8.73 4.54 0.67
CA PHE A 2 9.69 3.72 -0.08
C PHE A 2 9.10 3.22 -1.38
N THR A 3 9.97 2.88 -2.34
CA THR A 3 9.58 2.05 -3.47
C THR A 3 9.64 0.59 -3.04
N PHE A 4 9.06 -0.31 -3.84
CA PHE A 4 9.15 -1.74 -3.56
C PHE A 4 10.60 -2.22 -3.61
N GLU A 5 11.39 -1.68 -4.54
CA GLU A 5 12.80 -2.03 -4.66
C GLU A 5 13.59 -1.60 -3.42
N GLU A 6 13.30 -0.40 -2.91
CA GLU A 6 13.93 0.09 -1.68
C GLU A 6 13.54 -0.75 -0.47
N ALA A 7 12.25 -1.08 -0.36
CA ALA A 7 11.75 -1.90 0.74
C ALA A 7 12.39 -3.30 0.73
N GLU A 8 12.58 -3.87 -0.46
CA GLU A 8 13.24 -5.17 -0.59
C GLU A 8 14.64 -5.13 0.02
N LYS A 9 15.42 -4.09 -0.28
CA LYS A 9 16.77 -3.94 0.29
C LYS A 9 16.73 -3.79 1.80
N LEU A 10 15.80 -3.00 2.30
CA LEU A 10 15.69 -2.76 3.74
C LEU A 10 15.23 -4.00 4.49
N LEU A 11 14.38 -4.82 3.89
CA LEU A 11 13.93 -6.08 4.49
C LEU A 11 15.07 -7.05 4.75
N GLN A 12 16.15 -6.96 3.97
CA GLN A 12 17.32 -7.82 4.17
C GLN A 12 18.10 -7.43 5.43
N ARG A 13 17.93 -6.21 5.90
CA ARG A 13 18.59 -5.71 7.11
C ARG A 13 17.70 -5.79 8.34
N LYS A 14 16.43 -5.45 8.18
CA LYS A 14 15.47 -5.44 9.27
C LYS A 14 14.10 -5.84 8.77
N SER A 15 13.51 -6.84 9.40
CA SER A 15 12.20 -7.33 9.04
C SER A 15 11.11 -6.43 9.63
N LYS A 16 10.21 -5.96 8.79
CA LYS A 16 9.01 -5.20 9.17
C LYS A 16 7.89 -5.52 8.20
N PRO A 17 6.63 -5.43 8.64
CA PRO A 17 5.53 -5.54 7.69
C PRO A 17 5.54 -4.34 6.75
N ILE A 18 4.99 -4.54 5.55
CA ILE A 18 4.87 -3.49 4.54
C ILE A 18 3.42 -3.03 4.50
N LEU A 19 3.21 -1.72 4.62
CA LEU A 19 1.88 -1.14 4.40
C LEU A 19 1.87 -0.46 3.05
N VAL A 20 0.97 -0.90 2.17
CA VAL A 20 0.81 -0.35 0.83
C VAL A 20 -0.49 0.42 0.76
N PHE A 21 -0.41 1.70 0.42
CA PHE A 21 -1.56 2.53 0.14
C PHE A 21 -1.77 2.55 -1.37
N LEU A 22 -2.89 1.98 -1.82
CA LEU A 22 -3.22 1.88 -3.24
C LEU A 22 -4.19 2.99 -3.62
N TYR A 23 -3.82 3.74 -4.64
CA TYR A 23 -4.54 4.93 -5.07
C TYR A 23 -4.47 5.09 -6.58
N THR A 24 -5.21 6.05 -7.10
CA THR A 24 -5.07 6.52 -8.48
C THR A 24 -5.09 8.04 -8.48
N ASP A 25 -4.63 8.64 -9.58
CA ASP A 25 -4.56 10.10 -9.68
C ASP A 25 -5.94 10.77 -9.76
N TRP A 26 -6.94 10.05 -10.30
CA TRP A 26 -8.30 10.56 -10.40
C TRP A 26 -9.13 10.37 -9.13
N CYS A 27 -8.63 9.69 -8.15
CA CYS A 27 -9.36 9.35 -6.92
C CYS A 27 -9.30 10.50 -5.91
N LYS A 28 -10.41 11.26 -5.79
CA LYS A 28 -10.49 12.39 -4.86
C LYS A 28 -10.35 11.96 -3.39
N ILE A 29 -10.97 10.85 -3.04
CA ILE A 29 -10.91 10.32 -1.67
C ILE A 29 -9.47 9.93 -1.33
N CYS A 30 -8.74 9.37 -2.29
CA CYS A 30 -7.32 9.05 -2.10
C CYS A 30 -6.51 10.30 -1.80
N HIS A 31 -6.72 11.38 -2.55
CA HIS A 31 -6.03 12.65 -2.31
C HIS A 31 -6.37 13.22 -0.94
N GLY A 32 -7.63 13.12 -0.52
CA GLY A 32 -8.05 13.54 0.80
C GLY A 32 -7.31 12.79 1.90
N MET A 33 -7.15 11.49 1.73
CA MET A 33 -6.44 10.65 2.69
C MET A 33 -4.95 10.98 2.74
N LYS A 34 -4.33 11.26 1.59
CA LYS A 34 -2.93 11.70 1.55
C LYS A 34 -2.72 13.02 2.28
N LYS A 35 -3.68 13.93 2.19
CA LYS A 35 -3.57 15.26 2.80
C LYS A 35 -3.89 15.28 4.29
N THR A 36 -4.62 14.30 4.79
CA THR A 36 -5.07 14.27 6.19
C THR A 36 -4.44 13.11 6.95
N THR A 37 -4.88 11.90 6.69
CA THR A 37 -4.45 10.71 7.43
C THR A 37 -2.94 10.52 7.38
N PHE A 38 -2.35 10.61 6.19
CA PHE A 38 -0.91 10.42 6.02
C PHE A 38 -0.08 11.66 6.33
N LYS A 39 -0.71 12.74 6.80
CA LYS A 39 -0.02 13.92 7.34
C LYS A 39 -0.12 13.98 8.86
N ASN A 40 -0.90 13.12 9.48
CA ASN A 40 -1.03 13.06 10.93
C ASN A 40 0.30 12.60 11.54
N LYS A 41 0.79 13.32 12.54
CA LYS A 41 2.11 13.06 13.14
C LYS A 41 2.22 11.67 13.74
N LYS A 42 1.18 11.20 14.42
CA LYS A 42 1.19 9.87 15.05
C LYS A 42 1.18 8.76 14.00
N VAL A 43 0.40 8.93 12.92
CA VAL A 43 0.39 7.98 11.81
C VAL A 43 1.77 7.89 11.19
N ILE A 44 2.38 9.04 10.90
CA ILE A 44 3.72 9.09 10.30
C ILE A 44 4.73 8.39 11.23
N GLN A 45 4.67 8.66 12.53
CA GLN A 45 5.57 8.03 13.49
C GLN A 45 5.44 6.51 13.48
N LEU A 46 4.21 6.00 13.55
CA LEU A 46 3.97 4.56 13.56
C LEU A 46 4.43 3.89 12.27
N LEU A 47 4.15 4.53 11.12
CA LEU A 47 4.58 4.00 9.84
C LEU A 47 6.10 3.96 9.73
N ASN A 48 6.79 5.01 10.19
CA ASN A 48 8.24 5.06 10.12
C ASN A 48 8.91 4.05 11.05
N GLU A 49 8.36 3.87 12.25
CA GLU A 49 8.97 2.99 13.25
C GLU A 49 8.68 1.52 13.04
N LYS A 50 7.46 1.19 12.59
CA LYS A 50 6.97 -0.18 12.65
C LYS A 50 6.67 -0.81 11.30
N PHE A 51 6.70 -0.05 10.23
CA PHE A 51 6.34 -0.53 8.89
C PHE A 51 7.31 0.01 7.85
N TYR A 52 7.29 -0.62 6.68
CA TYR A 52 7.81 0.02 5.46
C TYR A 52 6.60 0.53 4.70
N PHE A 53 6.52 1.84 4.53
CA PHE A 53 5.36 2.48 3.93
C PHE A 53 5.57 2.74 2.45
N ILE A 54 4.68 2.20 1.62
CA ILE A 54 4.72 2.34 0.17
C ILE A 54 3.38 2.90 -0.32
N MET A 55 3.45 3.86 -1.24
CA MET A 55 2.27 4.31 -1.98
C MET A 55 2.38 3.78 -3.41
N LEU A 56 1.36 3.06 -3.87
CA LEU A 56 1.35 2.49 -5.21
C LEU A 56 0.17 3.04 -5.99
N ASN A 57 0.46 3.73 -7.09
CA ASN A 57 -0.56 4.14 -8.05
C ASN A 57 -1.01 2.90 -8.81
N GLY A 58 -2.32 2.61 -8.77
CA GLY A 58 -2.86 1.44 -9.46
C GLY A 58 -2.67 1.46 -10.96
N GLU A 59 -2.41 2.65 -11.52
CA GLU A 59 -2.17 2.82 -12.96
C GLU A 59 -0.72 3.17 -13.27
N GLU A 60 0.19 2.80 -12.37
CA GLU A 60 1.62 2.99 -12.57
C GLU A 60 2.06 2.28 -13.86
N LYS A 61 2.81 2.99 -14.71
CA LYS A 61 3.27 2.41 -15.98
C LYS A 61 4.66 1.80 -15.91
N ARG A 62 5.43 2.15 -14.89
CA ARG A 62 6.78 1.64 -14.69
C ARG A 62 6.72 0.19 -14.22
N ASP A 63 7.60 -0.65 -14.78
CA ASP A 63 7.74 -2.01 -14.27
C ASP A 63 8.28 -1.98 -12.84
N ILE A 64 7.81 -2.89 -12.01
CA ILE A 64 8.25 -3.02 -10.62
C ILE A 64 8.76 -4.44 -10.43
N THR A 65 10.01 -4.56 -9.98
CA THR A 65 10.59 -5.86 -9.64
C THR A 65 10.67 -5.98 -8.13
N PHE A 66 10.12 -7.07 -7.60
CA PHE A 66 10.07 -7.31 -6.18
C PHE A 66 10.33 -8.79 -5.91
N PHE A 67 11.43 -9.05 -5.23
CA PHE A 67 11.91 -10.41 -4.92
C PHE A 67 11.96 -11.31 -6.16
N GLY A 68 12.59 -10.77 -7.21
CA GLY A 68 12.85 -11.53 -8.43
C GLY A 68 11.69 -11.62 -9.41
N ARG A 69 10.52 -11.12 -9.04
CA ARG A 69 9.36 -11.12 -9.92
C ARG A 69 9.10 -9.71 -10.44
N THR A 70 8.93 -9.58 -11.75
CA THR A 70 8.63 -8.30 -12.39
C THR A 70 7.15 -8.19 -12.68
N PHE A 71 6.56 -7.08 -12.25
CA PHE A 71 5.15 -6.75 -12.45
C PHE A 71 5.05 -5.61 -13.44
N ASN A 72 4.15 -5.75 -14.39
CA ASN A 72 3.99 -4.81 -15.49
C ASN A 72 2.63 -4.11 -15.43
N TYR A 73 2.54 -2.96 -16.11
CA TYR A 73 1.28 -2.30 -16.36
C TYR A 73 0.51 -3.06 -17.46
N LYS A 74 -0.77 -3.33 -17.21
CA LYS A 74 -1.63 -4.03 -18.17
C LYS A 74 -2.71 -3.09 -18.68
N PRO A 75 -2.60 -2.58 -19.92
CA PRO A 75 -3.64 -1.72 -20.47
C PRO A 75 -4.94 -2.49 -20.70
N SER A 76 -6.07 -1.84 -20.45
CA SER A 76 -7.40 -2.41 -20.68
C SER A 76 -8.22 -1.62 -21.70
N GLY A 77 -7.67 -0.50 -22.19
CA GLY A 77 -8.30 0.38 -23.16
C GLY A 77 -7.34 1.46 -23.57
N ALA A 78 -7.82 2.49 -24.25
CA ALA A 78 -6.96 3.55 -24.79
C ALA A 78 -6.20 4.30 -23.72
N ASN A 79 -6.90 4.65 -22.60
CA ASN A 79 -6.30 5.42 -21.51
C ASN A 79 -6.56 4.78 -20.15
N THR A 80 -6.85 3.48 -20.13
CA THR A 80 -7.17 2.77 -18.90
C THR A 80 -6.30 1.53 -18.79
N GLY A 81 -6.05 1.12 -17.56
CA GLY A 81 -5.28 -0.08 -17.28
C GLY A 81 -5.01 -0.21 -15.81
N ILE A 82 -4.32 -1.26 -15.44
CA ILE A 82 -3.96 -1.52 -14.06
C ILE A 82 -2.59 -2.18 -14.01
N HIS A 83 -1.80 -1.76 -13.02
CA HIS A 83 -0.53 -2.42 -12.76
C HIS A 83 -0.78 -3.78 -12.11
N GLU A 84 -0.04 -4.80 -12.55
CA GLU A 84 -0.20 -6.17 -12.03
C GLU A 84 -0.06 -6.24 -10.50
N LEU A 85 0.89 -5.49 -9.94
CA LEU A 85 1.11 -5.50 -8.50
C LEU A 85 -0.07 -4.88 -7.76
N ALA A 86 -0.66 -3.82 -8.32
CA ALA A 86 -1.87 -3.22 -7.75
C ALA A 86 -3.04 -4.20 -7.82
N SER A 87 -3.16 -4.94 -8.92
CA SER A 87 -4.20 -5.95 -9.05
C SER A 87 -4.08 -7.00 -7.94
N GLU A 88 -2.88 -7.45 -7.63
CA GLU A 88 -2.68 -8.42 -6.54
C GLU A 88 -2.98 -7.84 -5.17
N LEU A 89 -2.58 -6.60 -4.92
CA LEU A 89 -2.66 -6.02 -3.58
C LEU A 89 -3.99 -5.33 -3.27
N ALA A 90 -4.73 -4.91 -4.29
CA ALA A 90 -5.99 -4.18 -4.11
C ALA A 90 -7.24 -5.03 -4.38
N THR A 91 -7.08 -6.24 -4.86
CA THR A 91 -8.23 -7.10 -5.16
C THR A 91 -8.79 -7.69 -3.87
N ILE A 92 -10.08 -7.44 -3.63
CA ILE A 92 -10.82 -8.02 -2.52
C ILE A 92 -12.13 -8.55 -3.10
N GLU A 93 -12.38 -9.85 -2.91
CA GLU A 93 -13.58 -10.51 -3.45
C GLU A 93 -13.80 -10.22 -4.95
N LYS A 94 -12.71 -10.36 -5.72
CA LYS A 94 -12.69 -10.17 -7.18
C LYS A 94 -12.92 -8.73 -7.63
N ARG A 95 -12.87 -7.76 -6.73
CA ARG A 95 -13.05 -6.34 -7.05
C ARG A 95 -11.83 -5.53 -6.62
N ILE A 96 -11.56 -4.49 -7.39
CA ILE A 96 -10.50 -3.53 -7.10
C ILE A 96 -11.16 -2.20 -6.77
N SER A 97 -10.78 -1.62 -5.64
CA SER A 97 -11.29 -0.32 -5.20
C SER A 97 -10.15 0.58 -4.78
N TYR A 98 -10.33 1.88 -4.92
CA TYR A 98 -9.36 2.87 -4.44
C TYR A 98 -10.08 3.87 -3.53
N PRO A 99 -9.48 4.24 -2.39
CA PRO A 99 -8.22 3.71 -1.87
C PRO A 99 -8.40 2.32 -1.24
N THR A 100 -7.35 1.56 -1.24
CA THR A 100 -7.25 0.32 -0.47
C THR A 100 -5.94 0.36 0.30
N THR A 101 -5.99 -0.03 1.56
CA THR A 101 -4.80 -0.15 2.41
C THR A 101 -4.54 -1.63 2.64
N THR A 102 -3.38 -2.10 2.23
CA THR A 102 -3.01 -3.51 2.33
C THR A 102 -1.74 -3.64 3.16
N ILE A 103 -1.73 -4.56 4.11
CA ILE A 103 -0.53 -4.85 4.89
C ILE A 103 -0.04 -6.25 4.53
N LEU A 104 1.24 -6.30 4.15
CA LEU A 104 1.95 -7.56 3.95
C LEU A 104 2.73 -7.87 5.22
N ASN A 105 2.61 -9.09 5.71
CA ASN A 105 3.37 -9.51 6.88
C ASN A 105 4.84 -9.72 6.51
N THR A 106 5.65 -10.13 7.49
CA THR A 106 7.09 -10.30 7.27
C THR A 106 7.42 -11.46 6.33
N LYS A 107 6.45 -12.30 6.01
CA LYS A 107 6.58 -13.38 5.01
C LYS A 107 6.07 -12.95 3.64
N LEU A 108 5.71 -11.67 3.48
CA LEU A 108 5.19 -11.10 2.24
C LEU A 108 3.82 -11.65 1.83
N GLU A 109 3.06 -12.08 2.82
CA GLU A 109 1.67 -12.52 2.60
C GLU A 109 0.72 -11.38 2.96
N ILE A 110 -0.38 -11.28 2.22
CA ILE A 110 -1.42 -10.31 2.54
C ILE A 110 -2.06 -10.71 3.87
N SER A 111 -1.93 -9.86 4.88
CA SER A 111 -2.47 -10.15 6.22
C SER A 111 -3.62 -9.24 6.61
N LEU A 112 -3.79 -8.10 5.92
CA LEU A 112 -4.89 -7.18 6.19
C LEU A 112 -5.16 -6.35 4.94
N GLN A 113 -6.44 -6.16 4.60
CA GLN A 113 -6.86 -5.28 3.53
C GLN A 113 -8.07 -4.49 4.00
N LEU A 114 -8.01 -3.17 3.84
CA LEU A 114 -9.09 -2.27 4.21
C LEU A 114 -9.46 -1.40 3.03
N ILE A 115 -10.74 -1.39 2.68
CA ILE A 115 -11.27 -0.59 1.57
C ILE A 115 -11.71 0.77 2.09
N GLY A 116 -11.40 1.82 1.33
CA GLY A 116 -11.98 3.13 1.54
C GLY A 116 -11.18 4.05 2.42
N PHE A 117 -11.79 5.18 2.74
CA PHE A 117 -11.16 6.23 3.53
C PHE A 117 -11.01 5.82 4.99
N LEU A 118 -9.79 5.91 5.49
CA LEU A 118 -9.51 5.73 6.91
C LEU A 118 -9.06 7.09 7.45
N ASN A 119 -9.77 7.62 8.44
CA ASN A 119 -9.34 8.83 9.10
C ASN A 119 -8.14 8.54 10.00
N SER A 120 -7.51 9.59 10.55
CA SER A 120 -6.32 9.44 11.37
C SER A 120 -6.53 8.54 12.57
N LYS A 121 -7.66 8.70 13.26
CA LYS A 121 -7.99 7.90 14.44
C LYS A 121 -8.10 6.42 14.09
N LYS A 122 -8.80 6.11 13.02
CA LYS A 122 -8.98 4.72 12.59
C LYS A 122 -7.67 4.11 12.12
N MET A 123 -6.87 4.88 11.40
CA MET A 123 -5.56 4.42 10.96
C MET A 123 -4.65 4.13 12.17
N ILE A 124 -4.59 5.03 13.14
CA ILE A 124 -3.79 4.82 14.36
C ILE A 124 -4.22 3.54 15.06
N ASN A 125 -5.53 3.38 15.28
CA ASN A 125 -6.06 2.19 15.95
C ASN A 125 -5.74 0.91 15.16
N THR A 126 -5.84 0.96 13.84
CA THR A 126 -5.50 -0.16 12.97
C THR A 126 -4.04 -0.56 13.11
N LEU A 127 -3.15 0.43 13.05
CA LEU A 127 -1.71 0.17 13.13
C LEU A 127 -1.31 -0.39 14.50
N LEU A 128 -1.85 0.19 15.58
CA LEU A 128 -1.56 -0.29 16.93
C LEU A 128 -2.09 -1.69 17.15
N LYS A 129 -3.31 -1.97 16.69
CA LYS A 129 -3.90 -3.30 16.83
C LYS A 129 -3.12 -4.33 16.02
N TYR A 130 -2.69 -3.98 14.82
CA TYR A 130 -1.87 -4.87 13.99
C TYR A 130 -0.59 -5.25 14.72
N GLN A 131 0.07 -4.30 15.37
CA GLN A 131 1.30 -4.54 16.12
C GLN A 131 1.09 -5.50 17.30
N GLN A 132 -0.07 -5.45 17.95
CA GLN A 132 -0.37 -6.31 19.10
C GLN A 132 -0.60 -7.76 18.69
N VAL A 133 -1.17 -7.99 17.51
CA VAL A 133 -1.58 -9.33 17.05
C VAL A 133 -0.48 -10.00 16.24
N ASN A 134 0.31 -9.21 15.56
CA ASN A 134 1.34 -9.69 14.66
C ASN A 134 2.71 -9.21 15.11
#